data_950a57deb1fe909f419ccce9496e781b
#
_entry.id   950a57deb1fe909f419ccce9496e781b
#
_cell.length_a   1.000
_cell.length_b   1.000
_cell.length_c   1.000
_cell.angle_alpha   90.00
_cell.angle_beta   90.00
_cell.angle_gamma   90.00
#
_symmetry.space_group_name_H-M   'P 1'
#
loop_
_entity.id
_entity.type
_entity.pdbx_description
1 polymer ?
#
loop_
_entity_poly.entity_id
_entity_poly.type
_entity_poly.pdbx_seq_one_letter_code
_entity_poly.pdbx_strand_id
1 'polypeptide(L)'
;MKKPLFILSAVVLVAGGCSQKPATTAPSTAAAPKPAASTASTTTASSAPKAEKKAPSTNPVPADWIRMHDDAKGYEFMVPQGTKDAQSTKDGVDVYGADVPAPYEIGVMVVAFKDKTLSKEDLLQRAQNVLKAFGEKEIKFEPAKELSDDYSLVTYTSTMDDGKAGKGKILVATDVTDNYIMFVGGDASKFDANEKTIDEIWGSFGMYSGGSSGNS
;
A
#
# COMPACT_ATOMS: atom_id res chain seq x y z
N MET A 1 21.70 7.01 17.67
CA MET A 1 20.46 6.26 17.43
C MET A 1 20.16 6.33 15.94
N LYS A 2 20.49 5.28 15.18
CA LYS A 2 20.28 5.23 13.71
C LYS A 2 18.91 4.60 13.47
N LYS A 3 18.03 5.31 12.76
CA LYS A 3 16.67 4.87 12.41
C LYS A 3 16.78 3.71 11.43
N PRO A 4 16.07 2.60 11.62
CA PRO A 4 15.84 1.64 10.55
C PRO A 4 14.81 2.30 9.64
N LEU A 5 15.25 2.65 8.47
CA LEU A 5 14.50 3.40 7.50
C LEU A 5 14.31 2.47 6.30
N PHE A 6 13.09 2.03 6.06
CA PHE A 6 12.70 1.87 4.68
C PHE A 6 12.73 3.27 4.07
N ILE A 7 13.94 3.71 3.66
CA ILE A 7 14.08 4.99 2.98
C ILE A 7 13.45 4.81 1.60
N LEU A 8 12.24 5.29 1.44
CA LEU A 8 11.78 5.75 0.15
C LEU A 8 12.68 6.95 -0.23
N SER A 9 13.87 6.66 -0.75
CA SER A 9 14.74 7.69 -1.31
C SER A 9 14.04 8.20 -2.57
N ALA A 10 13.36 9.34 -2.40
CA ALA A 10 12.88 10.13 -3.53
C ALA A 10 14.11 10.61 -4.32
N VAL A 11 14.45 9.91 -5.38
CA VAL A 11 15.40 10.41 -6.39
C VAL A 11 14.66 11.49 -7.18
N VAL A 12 14.89 12.75 -6.81
CA VAL A 12 14.52 13.90 -7.61
C VAL A 12 15.43 13.92 -8.83
N LEU A 13 14.93 13.45 -9.96
CA LEU A 13 15.54 13.67 -11.27
C LEU A 13 15.24 15.10 -11.69
N VAL A 14 16.21 15.99 -11.50
CA VAL A 14 16.24 17.32 -12.10
C VAL A 14 16.57 17.14 -13.57
N ALA A 15 15.56 17.15 -14.42
CA ALA A 15 15.73 17.36 -15.85
C ALA A 15 15.75 18.87 -16.12
N GLY A 16 16.94 19.38 -16.38
CA GLY A 16 17.16 20.76 -16.75
C GLY A 16 16.77 21.06 -18.20
N GLY A 17 16.30 22.29 -18.42
CA GLY A 17 16.58 23.05 -19.62
C GLY A 17 15.48 23.14 -20.66
N CYS A 18 14.84 24.28 -20.85
CA CYS A 18 15.17 25.25 -21.87
C CYS A 18 14.28 26.49 -21.79
N SER A 19 14.97 27.60 -21.83
CA SER A 19 14.43 28.94 -21.93
C SER A 19 13.51 29.15 -23.14
N GLN A 20 12.43 29.93 -22.92
CA GLN A 20 12.03 31.00 -23.87
C GLN A 20 11.31 32.14 -23.15
N LYS A 21 11.72 33.32 -23.47
CA LYS A 21 11.38 34.66 -22.92
C LYS A 21 10.28 35.31 -23.77
N PRO A 22 9.80 36.56 -23.44
CA PRO A 22 8.40 36.79 -23.01
C PRO A 22 7.60 37.60 -24.04
N ALA A 23 6.29 37.69 -23.86
CA ALA A 23 5.48 38.75 -24.44
C ALA A 23 4.55 39.35 -23.39
N THR A 24 4.74 40.62 -23.19
CA THR A 24 4.03 41.60 -22.37
C THR A 24 2.63 41.85 -22.93
N THR A 25 1.60 41.89 -22.11
CA THR A 25 0.51 42.87 -22.19
C THR A 25 -0.29 42.91 -20.88
N ALA A 26 -0.40 44.11 -20.31
CA ALA A 26 -1.22 44.47 -19.16
C ALA A 26 -2.52 45.16 -19.66
N PRO A 27 -3.35 45.75 -18.75
CA PRO A 27 -4.29 45.08 -17.82
C PRO A 27 -5.74 45.50 -18.15
N SER A 28 -6.73 44.77 -17.68
CA SER A 28 -8.11 45.26 -17.65
C SER A 28 -8.76 44.98 -16.29
N THR A 29 -9.09 46.07 -15.67
CA THR A 29 -9.87 46.23 -14.43
C THR A 29 -11.33 45.92 -14.70
N ALA A 30 -11.96 45.04 -13.89
CA ALA A 30 -13.40 45.14 -13.61
C ALA A 30 -13.81 44.29 -12.38
N ALA A 31 -14.28 45.01 -11.39
CA ALA A 31 -15.40 44.78 -10.45
C ALA A 31 -15.62 43.41 -9.84
N ALA A 32 -15.52 43.36 -8.51
CA ALA A 32 -16.05 42.31 -7.62
C ALA A 32 -17.58 42.36 -7.54
N PRO A 33 -18.24 41.19 -7.43
CA PRO A 33 -19.52 41.07 -6.74
C PRO A 33 -19.38 40.32 -5.40
N LYS A 34 -20.16 40.81 -4.46
CA LYS A 34 -20.43 40.49 -3.07
C LYS A 34 -20.80 39.01 -2.84
N PRO A 35 -20.40 38.42 -1.71
CA PRO A 35 -20.71 36.99 -1.42
C PRO A 35 -22.17 36.80 -1.01
N ALA A 36 -22.83 35.92 -1.70
CA ALA A 36 -24.12 35.36 -1.27
C ALA A 36 -23.86 34.16 -0.35
N ALA A 37 -24.50 34.16 0.82
CA ALA A 37 -24.53 33.07 1.77
C ALA A 37 -25.13 31.83 1.12
N SER A 38 -24.37 30.73 1.05
CA SER A 38 -24.87 29.44 0.64
C SER A 38 -25.02 28.54 1.87
N THR A 39 -26.26 28.20 2.14
CA THR A 39 -26.74 27.26 3.13
C THR A 39 -26.05 25.90 2.96
N ALA A 40 -25.40 25.43 4.02
CA ALA A 40 -24.84 24.09 4.09
C ALA A 40 -25.98 23.06 4.08
N SER A 41 -26.16 22.39 2.96
CA SER A 41 -26.93 21.13 2.89
C SER A 41 -26.05 20.01 3.34
N THR A 42 -26.30 19.51 4.55
CA THR A 42 -25.69 18.28 5.08
C THR A 42 -26.30 17.10 4.31
N THR A 43 -25.67 16.70 3.24
CA THR A 43 -26.04 15.46 2.54
C THR A 43 -25.37 14.30 3.27
N THR A 44 -26.13 13.62 4.09
CA THR A 44 -25.76 12.32 4.66
C THR A 44 -25.66 11.34 3.48
N ALA A 45 -24.47 11.10 2.99
CA ALA A 45 -24.23 10.07 1.98
C ALA A 45 -24.46 8.71 2.65
N SER A 46 -25.60 8.12 2.36
CA SER A 46 -25.89 6.72 2.65
C SER A 46 -24.98 5.90 1.72
N SER A 47 -23.85 5.42 2.24
CA SER A 47 -23.01 4.46 1.54
C SER A 47 -23.74 3.13 1.45
N ALA A 48 -24.09 2.72 0.23
CA ALA A 48 -24.55 1.36 -0.03
C ALA A 48 -23.51 0.36 0.51
N PRO A 49 -23.92 -0.79 1.08
CA PRO A 49 -22.99 -1.78 1.60
C PRO A 49 -22.11 -2.29 0.45
N LYS A 50 -20.83 -2.00 0.53
CA LYS A 50 -19.81 -2.50 -0.37
C LYS A 50 -19.67 -4.00 -0.09
N ALA A 51 -19.78 -4.85 -1.11
CA ALA A 51 -19.64 -6.29 -0.95
C ALA A 51 -18.21 -6.59 -0.48
N GLU A 52 -18.09 -6.89 0.81
CA GLU A 52 -16.81 -7.15 1.46
C GLU A 52 -16.45 -8.63 1.27
N LYS A 53 -15.31 -8.90 0.64
CA LYS A 53 -14.74 -10.25 0.63
C LYS A 53 -14.12 -10.53 2.00
N LYS A 54 -14.32 -11.76 2.48
CA LYS A 54 -13.81 -12.20 3.78
C LYS A 54 -12.30 -12.00 3.86
N ALA A 55 -11.83 -11.35 4.93
CA ALA A 55 -10.42 -11.22 5.25
C ALA A 55 -9.74 -12.62 5.41
N PRO A 56 -8.43 -12.74 5.13
CA PRO A 56 -7.70 -14.01 5.20
C PRO A 56 -7.61 -14.60 6.62
N SER A 57 -7.82 -13.78 7.65
CA SER A 57 -7.85 -14.21 9.05
C SER A 57 -9.08 -13.69 9.78
N THR A 58 -9.57 -14.47 10.74
CA THR A 58 -10.67 -14.09 11.65
C THR A 58 -10.15 -13.55 12.99
N ASN A 59 -8.84 -13.37 13.14
CA ASN A 59 -8.26 -12.84 14.37
C ASN A 59 -8.76 -11.40 14.59
N PRO A 60 -9.24 -11.08 15.81
CA PRO A 60 -9.69 -9.73 16.10
C PRO A 60 -8.50 -8.77 16.06
N VAL A 61 -8.66 -7.69 15.32
CA VAL A 61 -7.69 -6.60 15.28
C VAL A 61 -7.90 -5.71 16.52
N PRO A 62 -6.83 -5.20 17.18
CA PRO A 62 -6.96 -4.27 18.29
C PRO A 62 -7.81 -3.05 17.93
N ALA A 63 -8.69 -2.63 18.86
CA ALA A 63 -9.68 -1.58 18.59
C ALA A 63 -9.07 -0.17 18.38
N ASP A 64 -7.84 0.03 18.78
CA ASP A 64 -7.07 1.27 18.63
C ASP A 64 -6.27 1.35 17.33
N TRP A 65 -6.36 0.33 16.48
CA TRP A 65 -5.69 0.34 15.18
C TRP A 65 -6.40 1.24 14.18
N ILE A 66 -5.65 1.79 13.25
CA ILE A 66 -6.17 2.64 12.19
C ILE A 66 -6.32 1.86 10.88
N ARG A 67 -7.34 2.24 10.12
CA ARG A 67 -7.62 1.66 8.80
C ARG A 67 -6.80 2.37 7.74
N MET A 68 -6.03 1.61 6.97
CA MET A 68 -5.40 2.03 5.73
C MET A 68 -6.19 1.47 4.55
N HIS A 69 -6.44 2.27 3.52
CA HIS A 69 -7.24 1.83 2.38
C HIS A 69 -6.91 2.62 1.11
N ASP A 70 -7.18 2.01 -0.02
CA ASP A 70 -7.17 2.65 -1.34
C ASP A 70 -8.48 2.27 -2.06
N ASP A 71 -9.43 3.19 -2.05
CA ASP A 71 -10.75 2.97 -2.64
C ASP A 71 -10.69 2.77 -4.16
N ALA A 72 -9.76 3.43 -4.84
CA ALA A 72 -9.58 3.28 -6.28
C ALA A 72 -9.05 1.90 -6.65
N LYS A 73 -8.20 1.34 -5.80
CA LYS A 73 -7.62 0.01 -5.97
C LYS A 73 -8.41 -1.10 -5.28
N GLY A 74 -9.37 -0.78 -4.41
CA GLY A 74 -10.31 -1.73 -3.83
C GLY A 74 -9.75 -2.63 -2.75
N TYR A 75 -8.92 -2.11 -1.84
CA TYR A 75 -8.40 -2.86 -0.69
C TYR A 75 -8.33 -2.02 0.58
N GLU A 76 -8.23 -2.70 1.71
CA GLU A 76 -8.00 -2.11 3.02
C GLU A 76 -7.23 -3.07 3.93
N PHE A 77 -6.61 -2.53 4.97
CA PHE A 77 -5.99 -3.29 6.05
C PHE A 77 -5.86 -2.43 7.30
N MET A 78 -5.59 -3.05 8.44
CA MET A 78 -5.46 -2.38 9.73
C MET A 78 -4.00 -2.36 10.19
N VAL A 79 -3.59 -1.27 10.82
CA VAL A 79 -2.23 -1.09 11.36
C VAL A 79 -2.26 -0.36 12.70
N PRO A 80 -1.23 -0.51 13.54
CA PRO A 80 -1.09 0.23 14.78
C PRO A 80 -1.18 1.75 14.58
N GLN A 81 -1.69 2.44 15.59
CA GLN A 81 -1.76 3.90 15.59
C GLN A 81 -0.38 4.55 15.44
N GLY A 82 -0.32 5.69 14.76
CA GLY A 82 0.94 6.39 14.48
C GLY A 82 1.69 5.89 13.25
N THR A 83 1.17 4.88 12.55
CA THR A 83 1.70 4.44 11.24
C THR A 83 1.61 5.58 10.23
N LYS A 84 2.67 5.74 9.45
CA LYS A 84 2.76 6.74 8.37
C LYS A 84 2.73 6.03 7.04
N ASP A 85 1.91 6.53 6.13
CA ASP A 85 1.80 6.01 4.77
C ASP A 85 2.49 6.90 3.75
N ALA A 86 2.85 6.29 2.64
CA ALA A 86 3.35 6.96 1.46
C ALA A 86 2.97 6.17 0.20
N GLN A 87 2.66 6.87 -0.86
CA GLN A 87 2.46 6.26 -2.18
C GLN A 87 3.67 6.58 -3.06
N SER A 88 4.09 5.61 -3.84
CA SER A 88 5.16 5.77 -4.80
C SER A 88 4.91 4.93 -6.04
N THR A 89 5.50 5.35 -7.16
CA THR A 89 5.57 4.52 -8.36
C THR A 89 7.03 4.15 -8.59
N LYS A 90 7.31 2.86 -8.65
CA LYS A 90 8.66 2.34 -8.92
C LYS A 90 8.60 1.36 -10.08
N ASP A 91 9.42 1.61 -11.12
CA ASP A 91 9.50 0.81 -12.34
C ASP A 91 8.12 0.58 -13.01
N GLY A 92 7.24 1.60 -12.95
CA GLY A 92 5.89 1.55 -13.49
C GLY A 92 4.88 0.78 -12.63
N VAL A 93 5.27 0.40 -11.42
CA VAL A 93 4.41 -0.28 -10.44
C VAL A 93 4.05 0.70 -9.34
N ASP A 94 2.76 0.91 -9.14
CA ASP A 94 2.25 1.70 -8.03
C ASP A 94 2.33 0.91 -6.74
N VAL A 95 3.00 1.49 -5.75
CA VAL A 95 3.23 0.90 -4.45
C VAL A 95 2.63 1.80 -3.38
N TYR A 96 1.80 1.24 -2.54
CA TYR A 96 1.37 1.85 -1.29
C TYR A 96 2.26 1.30 -0.16
N GLY A 97 2.98 2.17 0.53
CA GLY A 97 3.84 1.82 1.66
C GLY A 97 3.30 2.38 2.96
N ALA A 98 3.53 1.69 4.07
CA ALA A 98 3.23 2.16 5.40
C ALA A 98 4.34 1.76 6.38
N ASP A 99 4.84 2.72 7.15
CA ASP A 99 5.86 2.50 8.18
C ASP A 99 5.20 2.47 9.56
N VAL A 100 5.16 1.28 10.16
CA VAL A 100 4.70 1.07 11.54
C VAL A 100 5.80 1.51 12.51
N PRO A 101 5.54 2.49 13.39
CA PRO A 101 6.58 3.05 14.25
C PRO A 101 7.03 2.11 15.37
N ALA A 102 8.02 2.55 16.15
CA ALA A 102 8.38 1.89 17.38
C ALA A 102 7.15 1.70 18.29
N PRO A 103 7.04 0.59 19.04
CA PRO A 103 8.09 -0.41 19.23
C PRO A 103 8.24 -1.44 18.11
N TYR A 104 7.33 -1.46 17.14
CA TYR A 104 7.24 -2.50 16.12
C TYR A 104 8.34 -2.39 15.05
N GLU A 105 8.51 -1.20 14.45
CA GLU A 105 9.48 -0.95 13.38
C GLU A 105 9.33 -1.92 12.20
N ILE A 106 8.11 -2.05 11.70
CA ILE A 106 7.70 -2.95 10.63
C ILE A 106 7.31 -2.12 9.40
N GLY A 107 7.71 -2.56 8.22
CA GLY A 107 7.24 -2.03 6.95
C GLY A 107 6.07 -2.83 6.42
N VAL A 108 5.09 -2.14 5.85
CA VAL A 108 3.98 -2.71 5.08
C VAL A 108 4.04 -2.15 3.68
N MET A 109 3.80 -2.99 2.67
CA MET A 109 3.75 -2.55 1.29
C MET A 109 2.66 -3.30 0.55
N VAL A 110 1.82 -2.60 -0.22
CA VAL A 110 0.77 -3.19 -1.04
C VAL A 110 0.98 -2.81 -2.49
N VAL A 111 0.92 -3.80 -3.37
CA VAL A 111 0.93 -3.64 -4.82
C VAL A 111 -0.36 -4.21 -5.37
N ALA A 112 -1.09 -3.43 -6.16
CA ALA A 112 -2.33 -3.84 -6.80
C ALA A 112 -2.13 -4.01 -8.32
N PHE A 113 -2.68 -5.08 -8.87
CA PHE A 113 -2.73 -5.36 -10.30
C PHE A 113 -4.20 -5.44 -10.70
N LYS A 114 -4.70 -4.37 -11.27
CA LYS A 114 -6.10 -4.25 -11.71
C LYS A 114 -6.26 -4.75 -13.13
N ASP A 115 -7.47 -5.23 -13.45
CA ASP A 115 -7.87 -5.66 -14.80
C ASP A 115 -6.93 -6.72 -15.41
N LYS A 116 -6.43 -7.64 -14.58
CA LYS A 116 -5.52 -8.72 -15.00
C LYS A 116 -5.92 -10.02 -14.34
N THR A 117 -5.90 -11.10 -15.11
CA THR A 117 -5.94 -12.44 -14.54
C THR A 117 -4.52 -12.92 -14.36
N LEU A 118 -4.10 -13.09 -13.09
CA LEU A 118 -2.77 -13.56 -12.72
C LEU A 118 -2.90 -14.81 -11.87
N SER A 119 -2.02 -15.78 -12.08
CA SER A 119 -1.92 -16.92 -11.18
C SER A 119 -1.19 -16.53 -9.87
N LYS A 120 -1.34 -17.34 -8.83
CA LYS A 120 -0.61 -17.14 -7.58
C LYS A 120 0.90 -17.23 -7.79
N GLU A 121 1.35 -18.10 -8.69
CA GLU A 121 2.76 -18.23 -9.10
C GLU A 121 3.26 -16.97 -9.79
N ASP A 122 2.48 -16.38 -10.71
CA ASP A 122 2.83 -15.11 -11.35
C ASP A 122 2.96 -13.99 -10.33
N LEU A 123 2.08 -13.95 -9.32
CA LEU A 123 2.13 -12.96 -8.25
C LEU A 123 3.34 -13.15 -7.35
N LEU A 124 3.72 -14.39 -7.01
CA LEU A 124 4.94 -14.66 -6.25
C LEU A 124 6.21 -14.29 -7.03
N GLN A 125 6.24 -14.55 -8.34
CA GLN A 125 7.35 -14.08 -9.18
C GLN A 125 7.43 -12.55 -9.22
N ARG A 126 6.30 -11.86 -9.28
CA ARG A 126 6.24 -10.40 -9.20
C ARG A 126 6.65 -9.90 -7.81
N ALA A 127 6.26 -10.58 -6.74
CA ALA A 127 6.68 -10.27 -5.38
C ALA A 127 8.21 -10.29 -5.26
N GLN A 128 8.86 -11.30 -5.81
CA GLN A 128 10.32 -11.37 -5.82
C GLN A 128 10.96 -10.19 -6.58
N ASN A 129 10.38 -9.80 -7.71
CA ASN A 129 10.88 -8.67 -8.49
C ASN A 129 10.69 -7.34 -7.74
N VAL A 130 9.57 -7.17 -7.06
CA VAL A 130 9.31 -5.99 -6.21
C VAL A 130 10.33 -5.91 -5.09
N LEU A 131 10.57 -6.97 -4.32
CA LEU A 131 11.59 -6.98 -3.27
C LEU A 131 12.98 -6.62 -3.81
N LYS A 132 13.38 -7.18 -4.97
CA LYS A 132 14.65 -6.82 -5.64
C LYS A 132 14.71 -5.34 -6.02
N ALA A 133 13.62 -4.77 -6.52
CA ALA A 133 13.55 -3.35 -6.87
C ALA A 133 13.68 -2.45 -5.63
N PHE A 134 13.31 -2.93 -4.45
CA PHE A 134 13.53 -2.27 -3.16
C PHE A 134 14.88 -2.58 -2.50
N GLY A 135 15.79 -3.28 -3.21
CA GLY A 135 17.16 -3.51 -2.77
C GLY A 135 17.39 -4.81 -2.02
N GLU A 136 16.36 -5.63 -1.83
CA GLU A 136 16.48 -6.92 -1.19
C GLU A 136 17.28 -7.90 -2.06
N LYS A 137 18.19 -8.65 -1.42
CA LYS A 137 19.08 -9.63 -2.06
C LYS A 137 18.88 -10.99 -1.43
N GLU A 138 19.38 -12.03 -2.09
CA GLU A 138 19.35 -13.42 -1.59
C GLU A 138 17.97 -13.87 -1.10
N ILE A 139 16.92 -13.42 -1.80
CA ILE A 139 15.54 -13.67 -1.41
C ILE A 139 15.23 -15.15 -1.51
N LYS A 140 14.76 -15.74 -0.40
CA LYS A 140 14.32 -17.13 -0.31
C LYS A 140 12.88 -17.17 0.18
N PHE A 141 12.03 -17.86 -0.55
CA PHE A 141 10.62 -18.09 -0.17
C PHE A 141 10.49 -19.47 0.47
N GLU A 142 9.74 -19.53 1.56
CA GLU A 142 9.23 -20.79 2.09
C GLU A 142 8.06 -21.28 1.23
N PRO A 143 7.67 -22.55 1.33
CA PRO A 143 6.48 -23.06 0.65
C PRO A 143 5.25 -22.21 0.98
N ALA A 144 4.45 -21.92 -0.05
CA ALA A 144 3.22 -21.16 0.11
C ALA A 144 2.20 -21.96 0.95
N LYS A 145 1.56 -21.28 1.89
CA LYS A 145 0.43 -21.80 2.68
C LYS A 145 -0.86 -21.24 2.06
N GLU A 146 -1.68 -22.13 1.54
CA GLU A 146 -3.02 -21.76 1.08
C GLU A 146 -3.92 -21.48 2.30
N LEU A 147 -4.49 -20.28 2.34
CA LEU A 147 -5.43 -19.88 3.38
C LEU A 147 -6.87 -20.05 2.90
N SER A 148 -7.12 -19.82 1.62
CA SER A 148 -8.38 -20.03 0.91
C SER A 148 -8.13 -20.02 -0.61
N ASP A 149 -9.17 -20.15 -1.40
CA ASP A 149 -9.08 -20.03 -2.87
C ASP A 149 -8.54 -18.66 -3.31
N ASP A 150 -8.88 -17.61 -2.55
CA ASP A 150 -8.49 -16.23 -2.85
C ASP A 150 -7.15 -15.81 -2.22
N TYR A 151 -6.63 -16.52 -1.21
CA TYR A 151 -5.48 -16.08 -0.42
C TYR A 151 -4.41 -17.15 -0.24
N SER A 152 -3.16 -16.76 -0.43
CA SER A 152 -1.97 -17.56 -0.09
C SER A 152 -0.98 -16.73 0.71
N LEU A 153 -0.30 -17.33 1.65
CA LEU A 153 0.71 -16.70 2.52
C LEU A 153 2.07 -17.37 2.32
N VAL A 154 3.10 -16.56 2.14
CA VAL A 154 4.50 -17.01 2.01
C VAL A 154 5.37 -16.26 3.01
N THR A 155 6.20 -16.96 3.75
CA THR A 155 7.29 -16.34 4.51
C THR A 155 8.51 -16.18 3.60
N TYR A 156 9.24 -15.09 3.73
CA TYR A 156 10.50 -14.91 3.03
C TYR A 156 11.62 -14.47 3.96
N THR A 157 12.85 -14.75 3.54
CA THR A 157 14.07 -14.19 4.12
C THR A 157 14.90 -13.55 3.02
N SER A 158 15.72 -12.55 3.39
CA SER A 158 16.54 -11.81 2.45
C SER A 158 17.74 -11.19 3.13
N THR A 159 18.58 -10.53 2.34
CA THR A 159 19.58 -9.58 2.80
C THR A 159 19.15 -8.19 2.34
N MET A 160 18.93 -7.27 3.29
CA MET A 160 18.54 -5.89 3.02
C MET A 160 19.71 -5.07 2.46
N ASP A 161 19.42 -3.89 1.91
CA ASP A 161 20.44 -3.01 1.30
C ASP A 161 21.57 -2.62 2.28
N ASP A 162 21.26 -2.50 3.56
CA ASP A 162 22.23 -2.21 4.62
C ASP A 162 23.02 -3.44 5.10
N GLY A 163 22.81 -4.60 4.46
CA GLY A 163 23.49 -5.87 4.74
C GLY A 163 22.90 -6.65 5.91
N LYS A 164 21.81 -6.19 6.53
CA LYS A 164 21.12 -6.93 7.59
C LYS A 164 20.24 -8.03 7.05
N ALA A 165 19.96 -9.02 7.90
CA ALA A 165 18.97 -10.03 7.58
C ALA A 165 17.56 -9.41 7.57
N GLY A 166 16.86 -9.61 6.47
CA GLY A 166 15.45 -9.27 6.29
C GLY A 166 14.57 -10.51 6.45
N LYS A 167 13.37 -10.31 6.98
CA LYS A 167 12.33 -11.35 7.08
C LYS A 167 10.95 -10.72 6.96
N GLY A 168 10.03 -11.43 6.32
CA GLY A 168 8.66 -10.95 6.18
C GLY A 168 7.70 -12.02 5.71
N LYS A 169 6.43 -11.63 5.66
CA LYS A 169 5.33 -12.40 5.09
C LYS A 169 4.79 -11.69 3.85
N ILE A 170 4.45 -12.47 2.86
CA ILE A 170 3.82 -12.02 1.62
C ILE A 170 2.43 -12.65 1.57
N LEU A 171 1.40 -11.83 1.63
CA LEU A 171 0.05 -12.24 1.31
C LEU A 171 -0.19 -12.01 -0.18
N VAL A 172 -0.51 -13.07 -0.89
CA VAL A 172 -1.04 -13.00 -2.26
C VAL A 172 -2.54 -13.11 -2.17
N ALA A 173 -3.22 -12.15 -2.77
CA ALA A 173 -4.68 -12.09 -2.81
C ALA A 173 -5.15 -11.97 -4.26
N THR A 174 -6.10 -12.83 -4.66
CA THR A 174 -6.62 -12.90 -6.03
C THR A 174 -8.14 -12.76 -6.04
N ASP A 175 -8.63 -11.95 -6.94
CA ASP A 175 -10.02 -11.95 -7.38
C ASP A 175 -10.06 -12.16 -8.90
N VAL A 176 -11.22 -12.25 -9.52
CA VAL A 176 -11.39 -12.59 -10.94
C VAL A 176 -10.43 -11.80 -11.84
N THR A 177 -10.30 -10.50 -11.61
CA THR A 177 -9.41 -9.61 -12.39
C THR A 177 -8.52 -8.73 -11.55
N ASP A 178 -8.73 -8.70 -10.23
CA ASP A 178 -8.02 -7.84 -9.31
C ASP A 178 -7.12 -8.67 -8.41
N ASN A 179 -5.83 -8.35 -8.41
CA ASN A 179 -4.85 -9.13 -7.70
C ASN A 179 -3.97 -8.21 -6.87
N TYR A 180 -3.55 -8.71 -5.72
CA TYR A 180 -2.77 -7.92 -4.77
C TYR A 180 -1.61 -8.74 -4.20
N ILE A 181 -0.55 -8.03 -3.90
CA ILE A 181 0.57 -8.55 -3.12
C ILE A 181 0.75 -7.60 -1.94
N MET A 182 0.63 -8.13 -0.74
CA MET A 182 0.93 -7.38 0.48
C MET A 182 2.18 -7.96 1.13
N PHE A 183 3.15 -7.11 1.42
CA PHE A 183 4.37 -7.44 2.16
C PHE A 183 4.26 -6.86 3.55
N VAL A 184 4.60 -7.64 4.56
CA VAL A 184 4.71 -7.18 5.96
C VAL A 184 5.98 -7.74 6.55
N GLY A 185 6.93 -6.88 6.91
CA GLY A 185 8.22 -7.34 7.40
C GLY A 185 9.25 -6.22 7.61
N GLY A 186 10.52 -6.60 7.69
CA GLY A 186 11.64 -5.70 7.91
C GLY A 186 12.87 -6.43 8.42
N ASP A 187 13.62 -5.81 9.36
CA ASP A 187 14.75 -6.46 10.05
C ASP A 187 14.28 -7.75 10.71
N ALA A 188 15.01 -8.85 10.48
CA ALA A 188 14.62 -10.18 10.99
C ALA A 188 14.45 -10.22 12.51
N SER A 189 15.25 -9.46 13.26
CA SER A 189 15.13 -9.39 14.72
C SER A 189 13.83 -8.69 15.16
N LYS A 190 13.36 -7.73 14.38
CA LYS A 190 12.09 -7.04 14.61
C LYS A 190 10.90 -7.91 14.20
N PHE A 191 11.05 -8.63 13.10
CA PHE A 191 10.04 -9.59 12.66
C PHE A 191 9.75 -10.61 13.76
N ASP A 192 10.77 -11.28 14.27
CA ASP A 192 10.62 -12.34 15.28
C ASP A 192 10.01 -11.80 16.60
N ALA A 193 10.36 -10.58 16.99
CA ALA A 193 9.80 -9.93 18.17
C ALA A 193 8.33 -9.51 18.01
N ASN A 194 7.84 -9.33 16.79
CA ASN A 194 6.53 -8.77 16.48
C ASN A 194 5.66 -9.68 15.59
N GLU A 195 5.94 -10.98 15.54
CA GLU A 195 5.24 -11.91 14.65
C GLU A 195 3.72 -11.85 14.81
N LYS A 196 3.21 -11.72 16.05
CA LYS A 196 1.78 -11.57 16.30
C LYS A 196 1.21 -10.33 15.62
N THR A 197 1.86 -9.18 15.75
CA THR A 197 1.43 -7.92 15.12
C THR A 197 1.45 -8.03 13.60
N ILE A 198 2.47 -8.69 13.04
CA ILE A 198 2.58 -8.97 11.62
C ILE A 198 1.41 -9.82 11.15
N ASP A 199 1.03 -10.86 11.93
CA ASP A 199 -0.10 -11.72 11.62
C ASP A 199 -1.45 -11.01 11.70
N GLU A 200 -1.60 -10.08 12.62
CA GLU A 200 -2.78 -9.22 12.72
C GLU A 200 -2.86 -8.25 11.53
N ILE A 201 -1.74 -7.68 11.05
CA ILE A 201 -1.72 -6.76 9.91
C ILE A 201 -2.15 -7.48 8.63
N TRP A 202 -1.43 -8.53 8.19
CA TRP A 202 -1.80 -9.21 6.95
C TRP A 202 -3.15 -9.92 7.06
N GLY A 203 -3.49 -10.40 8.25
CA GLY A 203 -4.77 -11.05 8.52
C GLY A 203 -5.98 -10.13 8.42
N SER A 204 -5.77 -8.83 8.56
CA SER A 204 -6.80 -7.81 8.42
C SER A 204 -7.02 -7.34 6.97
N PHE A 205 -6.22 -7.81 6.02
CA PHE A 205 -6.32 -7.39 4.63
C PHE A 205 -7.66 -7.81 4.03
N GLY A 206 -8.38 -6.87 3.48
CA GLY A 206 -9.66 -7.09 2.80
C GLY A 206 -9.65 -6.54 1.37
N MET A 207 -10.17 -7.34 0.45
CA MET A 207 -10.49 -6.88 -0.91
C MET A 207 -11.96 -6.50 -0.96
N TYR A 208 -12.26 -5.44 -1.68
CA TYR A 208 -13.63 -5.10 -2.00
C TYR A 208 -13.77 -4.67 -3.46
N SER A 209 -14.82 -5.10 -4.09
CA SER A 209 -15.12 -4.66 -5.45
C SER A 209 -15.35 -3.15 -5.41
N GLY A 210 -14.42 -2.38 -5.96
CA GLY A 210 -14.63 -0.98 -6.22
C GLY A 210 -15.86 -0.86 -7.09
N GLY A 211 -16.96 -0.38 -6.54
CA GLY A 211 -18.10 -0.01 -7.36
C GLY A 211 -17.58 0.98 -8.39
N SER A 212 -17.51 0.58 -9.64
CA SER A 212 -17.40 1.51 -10.75
C SER A 212 -18.57 2.47 -10.59
N SER A 213 -18.31 3.65 -10.03
CA SER A 213 -19.24 4.76 -10.13
C SER A 213 -19.26 5.16 -11.60
N GLY A 214 -20.06 4.42 -12.38
CA GLY A 214 -20.44 4.82 -13.71
C GLY A 214 -21.13 6.19 -13.59
N ASN A 215 -20.39 7.23 -13.85
CA ASN A 215 -20.97 8.49 -14.23
C ASN A 215 -21.60 8.29 -15.61
N SER A 216 -22.92 8.17 -15.61
CA SER A 216 -23.76 8.34 -16.81
C SER A 216 -24.14 9.80 -16.95
#